data_506d7afa94dad5b458401b8770db78db
#
_entry.id   506d7afa94dad5b458401b8770db78db
#
_cell.length_a   1.000
_cell.length_b   1.000
_cell.length_c   1.000
_cell.angle_alpha   90.00
_cell.angle_beta   90.00
_cell.angle_gamma   90.00
#
_symmetry.space_group_name_H-M   'P 1'
#
loop_
_entity.id
_entity.type
_entity.pdbx_description
1 polymer ?
#
loop_
_entity_poly.entity_id
_entity_poly.type
_entity_poly.pdbx_seq_one_letter_code
_entity_poly.pdbx_strand_id
1 'polypeptide(L)'
;MTRLAPYLLAGFAALALASVASAQRYTSPPASVAAVIGGDHITIDYYAPSMHGRKIMGNLVPYGEVWCTGANWATKITTEADLDINGLKVPKGSYSIWTLPNEKQWILIINKQTGQFHLNYDESQDFARVKMNLKTLSAPVETFKIELAPTSGNSGTLSLLWENTDAWVPITVLH
;
A
#
# COMPACT_ATOMS: atom_id res chain seq x y z
N MET A 1 1.77 -54.92 -67.61
CA MET A 1 1.57 -55.25 -66.20
C MET A 1 2.31 -54.25 -65.40
N THR A 2 1.63 -53.17 -64.97
CA THR A 2 2.20 -51.99 -64.33
C THR A 2 1.81 -52.03 -62.83
N ARG A 3 2.80 -52.19 -61.94
CA ARG A 3 2.54 -52.21 -60.52
C ARG A 3 2.63 -50.75 -59.95
N LEU A 4 1.53 -50.29 -59.37
CA LEU A 4 1.44 -49.04 -58.60
C LEU A 4 1.93 -49.26 -57.20
N ALA A 5 2.89 -48.46 -56.73
CA ALA A 5 3.35 -48.40 -55.33
C ALA A 5 2.51 -47.37 -54.55
N PRO A 6 2.12 -47.66 -53.29
CA PRO A 6 1.41 -46.71 -52.49
C PRO A 6 2.39 -45.79 -51.77
N TYR A 7 2.19 -44.47 -51.90
CA TYR A 7 2.89 -43.44 -51.09
C TYR A 7 2.24 -43.36 -49.70
N LEU A 8 2.98 -43.68 -48.67
CA LEU A 8 2.63 -43.43 -47.28
C LEU A 8 2.88 -41.94 -46.98
N LEU A 9 1.83 -41.16 -46.79
CA LEU A 9 1.91 -39.83 -46.20
C LEU A 9 2.05 -39.95 -44.71
N ALA A 10 3.24 -39.67 -44.18
CA ALA A 10 3.47 -39.50 -42.74
C ALA A 10 3.05 -38.07 -42.34
N GLY A 11 1.89 -37.96 -41.74
CA GLY A 11 1.43 -36.69 -41.14
C GLY A 11 2.19 -36.39 -39.83
N PHE A 12 3.00 -35.36 -39.83
CA PHE A 12 3.58 -34.79 -38.61
C PHE A 12 2.52 -33.96 -37.88
N ALA A 13 1.95 -34.50 -36.81
CA ALA A 13 1.15 -33.75 -35.85
C ALA A 13 2.07 -32.96 -34.93
N ALA A 14 2.23 -31.67 -35.18
CA ALA A 14 2.92 -30.77 -34.27
C ALA A 14 2.00 -30.48 -33.06
N LEU A 15 2.28 -31.09 -31.92
CA LEU A 15 1.65 -30.74 -30.64
C LEU A 15 2.20 -29.37 -30.21
N ALA A 16 1.40 -28.32 -30.37
CA ALA A 16 1.66 -27.00 -29.77
C ALA A 16 1.38 -27.10 -28.26
N LEU A 17 2.43 -27.23 -27.46
CA LEU A 17 2.38 -27.07 -26.02
C LEU A 17 2.13 -25.58 -25.72
N ALA A 18 0.85 -25.21 -25.53
CA ALA A 18 0.49 -23.92 -24.97
C ALA A 18 0.91 -23.92 -23.48
N SER A 19 2.03 -23.26 -23.18
CA SER A 19 2.42 -22.98 -21.80
C SER A 19 1.41 -22.00 -21.21
N VAL A 20 0.51 -22.52 -20.37
CA VAL A 20 -0.37 -21.69 -19.52
C VAL A 20 0.54 -21.06 -18.47
N ALA A 21 0.98 -19.83 -18.71
CA ALA A 21 1.61 -19.04 -17.67
C ALA A 21 0.55 -18.77 -16.61
N SER A 22 0.55 -19.55 -15.54
CA SER A 22 -0.27 -19.27 -14.37
C SER A 22 0.26 -17.97 -13.77
N ALA A 23 -0.50 -16.88 -13.94
CA ALA A 23 -0.22 -15.62 -13.27
C ALA A 23 -0.23 -15.88 -11.76
N GLN A 24 0.94 -15.87 -11.15
CA GLN A 24 1.09 -16.09 -9.72
C GLN A 24 0.42 -14.91 -9.01
N ARG A 25 -0.71 -15.18 -8.36
CA ARG A 25 -1.40 -14.17 -7.54
C ARG A 25 -0.64 -14.04 -6.23
N TYR A 26 0.08 -12.95 -6.08
CA TYR A 26 0.69 -12.59 -4.80
C TYR A 26 -0.39 -12.14 -3.83
N THR A 27 -0.45 -12.78 -2.68
CA THR A 27 -1.37 -12.39 -1.60
C THR A 27 -0.71 -11.35 -0.71
N SER A 28 -1.47 -10.34 -0.33
CA SER A 28 -1.03 -9.34 0.67
C SER A 28 -1.64 -9.75 2.02
N PRO A 29 -0.84 -10.20 2.99
CA PRO A 29 -1.36 -10.59 4.29
C PRO A 29 -1.88 -9.39 5.07
N PRO A 30 -2.86 -9.58 5.99
CA PRO A 30 -3.24 -8.56 6.94
C PRO A 30 -2.09 -8.29 7.91
N ALA A 31 -1.96 -7.03 8.31
CA ALA A 31 -0.98 -6.56 9.27
C ALA A 31 -1.62 -5.47 10.15
N SER A 32 -1.07 -5.29 11.33
CA SER A 32 -1.49 -4.23 12.25
C SER A 32 -0.28 -3.68 12.97
N VAL A 33 -0.30 -2.39 13.24
CA VAL A 33 0.65 -1.72 14.14
C VAL A 33 -0.13 -0.91 15.16
N ALA A 34 0.30 -0.96 16.42
CA ALA A 34 -0.28 -0.17 17.49
C ALA A 34 0.82 0.50 18.31
N ALA A 35 0.54 1.68 18.83
CA ALA A 35 1.40 2.39 19.74
C ALA A 35 0.57 3.13 20.80
N VAL A 36 1.16 3.34 21.95
CA VAL A 36 0.66 4.26 22.97
C VAL A 36 1.51 5.54 22.90
N ILE A 37 0.85 6.64 22.58
CA ILE A 37 1.47 7.97 22.46
C ILE A 37 0.71 8.91 23.38
N GLY A 38 1.39 9.59 24.30
CA GLY A 38 0.75 10.47 25.28
C GLY A 38 -0.23 9.79 26.24
N GLY A 39 -0.21 8.44 26.31
CA GLY A 39 -1.14 7.66 27.13
C GLY A 39 -2.31 7.06 26.35
N ASP A 40 -2.53 7.46 25.09
CA ASP A 40 -3.65 7.01 24.26
C ASP A 40 -3.20 6.02 23.18
N HIS A 41 -4.10 5.08 22.85
CA HIS A 41 -3.84 4.07 21.84
C HIS A 41 -4.13 4.61 20.43
N ILE A 42 -3.17 4.34 19.52
CA ILE A 42 -3.34 4.50 18.07
C ILE A 42 -3.07 3.16 17.43
N THR A 43 -3.99 2.70 16.57
CA THR A 43 -3.86 1.43 15.85
C THR A 43 -4.06 1.67 14.36
N ILE A 44 -3.24 1.01 13.53
CA ILE A 44 -3.39 1.03 12.08
C ILE A 44 -3.45 -0.41 11.58
N ASP A 45 -4.58 -0.76 10.96
CA ASP A 45 -4.81 -2.04 10.30
C ASP A 45 -4.66 -1.87 8.78
N TYR A 46 -3.90 -2.75 8.14
CA TYR A 46 -3.61 -2.67 6.72
C TYR A 46 -3.33 -4.04 6.11
N TYR A 47 -3.14 -4.10 4.81
CA TYR A 47 -2.64 -5.27 4.10
C TYR A 47 -1.26 -4.95 3.53
N ALA A 48 -0.31 -5.85 3.75
CA ALA A 48 1.11 -5.66 3.47
C ALA A 48 1.52 -6.33 2.15
N PRO A 49 1.49 -5.64 0.99
CA PRO A 49 1.98 -6.18 -0.26
C PRO A 49 3.51 -6.24 -0.27
N SER A 50 4.07 -7.22 -1.02
CA SER A 50 5.51 -7.39 -1.22
C SER A 50 5.92 -7.05 -2.65
N MET A 51 7.17 -6.66 -2.83
CA MET A 51 7.73 -6.28 -4.13
C MET A 51 7.77 -7.45 -5.11
N HIS A 52 8.23 -8.61 -4.68
CA HIS A 52 8.45 -9.78 -5.54
C HIS A 52 9.24 -9.42 -6.80
N GLY A 53 10.31 -8.62 -6.64
CA GLY A 53 11.15 -8.16 -7.74
C GLY A 53 10.54 -7.08 -8.64
N ARG A 54 9.33 -6.59 -8.35
CA ARG A 54 8.69 -5.52 -9.13
C ARG A 54 9.20 -4.15 -8.66
N LYS A 55 9.25 -3.21 -9.59
CA LYS A 55 9.40 -1.80 -9.25
C LYS A 55 8.08 -1.27 -8.69
N ILE A 56 8.13 -0.61 -7.55
CA ILE A 56 6.95 -0.13 -6.85
C ILE A 56 6.65 1.32 -7.18
N MET A 57 7.49 2.24 -6.74
CA MET A 57 7.21 3.68 -6.86
C MET A 57 7.33 4.15 -8.32
N GLY A 58 6.27 4.78 -8.80
CA GLY A 58 6.13 5.21 -10.20
C GLY A 58 5.76 4.09 -11.17
N ASN A 59 5.45 2.86 -10.69
CA ASN A 59 5.03 1.73 -11.52
C ASN A 59 3.81 1.03 -10.88
N LEU A 60 4.01 0.09 -9.93
CA LEU A 60 2.89 -0.59 -9.25
C LEU A 60 2.04 0.40 -8.44
N VAL A 61 2.68 1.37 -7.85
CA VAL A 61 2.07 2.55 -7.21
C VAL A 61 2.41 3.75 -8.08
N PRO A 62 1.52 4.15 -9.02
CA PRO A 62 1.78 5.25 -9.94
C PRO A 62 1.91 6.58 -9.20
N TYR A 63 2.77 7.45 -9.72
CA TYR A 63 2.81 8.83 -9.24
C TYR A 63 1.63 9.63 -9.74
N GLY A 64 1.09 10.51 -8.88
CA GLY A 64 -0.06 11.35 -9.21
C GLY A 64 -1.42 10.65 -9.10
N GLU A 65 -1.45 9.40 -8.63
CA GLU A 65 -2.69 8.66 -8.40
C GLU A 65 -2.88 8.34 -6.91
N VAL A 66 -4.13 8.33 -6.45
CA VAL A 66 -4.46 8.00 -5.06
C VAL A 66 -4.28 6.50 -4.84
N TRP A 67 -3.53 6.15 -3.81
CA TRP A 67 -3.25 4.78 -3.39
C TRP A 67 -3.84 4.51 -2.00
N CYS A 68 -4.44 3.33 -1.83
CA CYS A 68 -5.06 2.86 -0.58
C CYS A 68 -4.07 2.64 0.58
N THR A 69 -2.80 2.98 0.40
CA THR A 69 -1.72 2.84 1.39
C THR A 69 -1.58 1.41 1.91
N GLY A 70 -1.65 0.46 0.99
CA GLY A 70 -1.63 -0.98 1.26
C GLY A 70 -2.17 -1.78 0.08
N ALA A 71 -2.99 -2.79 0.38
CA ALA A 71 -3.66 -3.64 -0.61
C ALA A 71 -5.03 -4.11 -0.11
N ASN A 72 -5.85 -4.71 -0.97
CA ASN A 72 -7.16 -5.30 -0.69
C ASN A 72 -8.18 -4.28 -0.13
N TRP A 73 -8.20 -4.06 1.18
CA TRP A 73 -9.03 -3.06 1.84
C TRP A 73 -8.21 -1.82 2.17
N ALA A 74 -8.86 -0.66 2.16
CA ALA A 74 -8.21 0.59 2.53
C ALA A 74 -7.63 0.50 3.95
N THR A 75 -6.42 1.02 4.11
CA THR A 75 -5.75 1.08 5.41
C THR A 75 -6.57 1.92 6.38
N LYS A 76 -6.75 1.43 7.60
CA LYS A 76 -7.60 2.06 8.63
C LYS A 76 -6.75 2.48 9.82
N ILE A 77 -6.85 3.75 10.22
CA ILE A 77 -6.35 4.26 11.51
C ILE A 77 -7.50 4.38 12.50
N THR A 78 -7.25 3.98 13.75
CA THR A 78 -8.16 4.21 14.88
C THR A 78 -7.36 4.90 16.00
N THR A 79 -7.90 5.98 16.54
CA THR A 79 -7.28 6.74 17.63
C THR A 79 -8.28 7.03 18.75
N GLU A 80 -7.83 6.89 19.99
CA GLU A 80 -8.64 7.15 21.19
C GLU A 80 -8.62 8.63 21.61
N ALA A 81 -7.67 9.41 21.07
CA ALA A 81 -7.53 10.83 21.32
C ALA A 81 -7.51 11.64 19.99
N ASP A 82 -7.74 12.93 20.10
CA ASP A 82 -7.54 13.86 19.00
C ASP A 82 -6.05 13.91 18.63
N LEU A 83 -5.73 13.95 17.34
CA LEU A 83 -4.37 14.00 16.82
C LEU A 83 -4.09 15.33 16.12
N ASP A 84 -2.88 15.83 16.27
CA ASP A 84 -2.26 16.73 15.31
C ASP A 84 -1.32 15.91 14.41
N ILE A 85 -1.64 15.84 13.13
CA ILE A 85 -0.83 15.16 12.12
C ILE A 85 -0.17 16.23 11.25
N ASN A 86 1.06 16.62 11.58
CA ASN A 86 1.82 17.64 10.86
C ASN A 86 1.03 18.97 10.69
N GLY A 87 0.38 19.43 11.76
CA GLY A 87 -0.44 20.66 11.77
C GLY A 87 -1.91 20.45 11.42
N LEU A 88 -2.32 19.24 11.09
CA LEU A 88 -3.71 18.90 10.81
C LEU A 88 -4.37 18.26 12.04
N LYS A 89 -5.41 18.91 12.56
CA LYS A 89 -6.18 18.37 13.69
C LYS A 89 -7.19 17.34 13.20
N VAL A 90 -7.04 16.10 13.67
CA VAL A 90 -7.91 14.96 13.37
C VAL A 90 -8.57 14.51 14.66
N PRO A 91 -9.91 14.62 14.81
CA PRO A 91 -10.62 14.16 15.99
C PRO A 91 -10.42 12.67 16.26
N LYS A 92 -10.55 12.25 17.50
CA LYS A 92 -10.60 10.82 17.87
C LYS A 92 -11.65 10.09 17.05
N GLY A 93 -11.33 8.85 16.66
CA GLY A 93 -12.23 8.04 15.84
C GLY A 93 -11.50 7.08 14.91
N SER A 94 -12.22 6.61 13.91
CA SER A 94 -11.67 5.72 12.88
C SER A 94 -11.79 6.37 11.50
N TYR A 95 -10.72 6.28 10.72
CA TYR A 95 -10.59 6.86 9.39
C TYR A 95 -9.89 5.87 8.46
N SER A 96 -10.10 5.98 7.15
CA SER A 96 -9.17 5.35 6.24
C SER A 96 -8.03 6.30 5.87
N ILE A 97 -6.86 5.69 5.63
CA ILE A 97 -5.65 6.37 5.19
C ILE A 97 -5.46 6.08 3.69
N TRP A 98 -5.30 7.13 2.93
CA TRP A 98 -4.91 7.10 1.53
C TRP A 98 -3.67 7.98 1.34
N THR A 99 -2.93 7.73 0.29
CA THR A 99 -1.81 8.60 -0.08
C THR A 99 -1.87 8.97 -1.55
N LEU A 100 -1.33 10.14 -1.87
CA LEU A 100 -1.09 10.59 -3.23
C LEU A 100 0.43 10.68 -3.41
N PRO A 101 1.08 9.60 -3.87
CA PRO A 101 2.52 9.55 -4.08
C PRO A 101 2.96 10.43 -5.24
N ASN A 102 4.12 11.07 -5.10
CA ASN A 102 4.83 11.73 -6.17
C ASN A 102 6.34 11.60 -5.94
N GLU A 103 7.17 11.88 -6.94
CA GLU A 103 8.63 11.73 -6.82
C GLU A 103 9.23 12.57 -5.69
N LYS A 104 8.71 13.77 -5.49
CA LYS A 104 9.27 14.77 -4.56
C LYS A 104 8.38 15.08 -3.37
N GLN A 105 7.12 14.70 -3.42
CA GLN A 105 6.15 15.07 -2.40
C GLN A 105 5.03 14.05 -2.33
N TRP A 106 4.80 13.47 -1.18
CA TRP A 106 3.61 12.67 -0.90
C TRP A 106 2.59 13.47 -0.12
N ILE A 107 1.32 13.16 -0.33
CA ILE A 107 0.21 13.69 0.46
C ILE A 107 -0.43 12.53 1.20
N LEU A 108 -0.56 12.65 2.51
CA LEU A 108 -1.40 11.80 3.34
C LEU A 108 -2.82 12.32 3.28
N ILE A 109 -3.78 11.44 3.06
CA ILE A 109 -5.21 11.75 2.99
C ILE A 109 -5.90 10.99 4.12
N ILE A 110 -6.59 11.71 4.98
CA ILE A 110 -7.47 11.15 6.01
C ILE A 110 -8.90 11.21 5.47
N ASN A 111 -9.54 10.05 5.34
CA ASN A 111 -10.88 9.95 4.76
C ASN A 111 -11.85 9.36 5.78
N LYS A 112 -13.07 9.92 5.84
CA LYS A 112 -14.10 9.55 6.83
C LYS A 112 -14.70 8.18 6.60
N GLN A 113 -14.68 7.68 5.35
CA GLN A 113 -15.18 6.36 5.02
C GLN A 113 -14.19 5.29 5.46
N THR A 114 -14.68 4.19 6.02
CA THR A 114 -13.86 3.04 6.45
C THR A 114 -14.45 1.73 5.92
N GLY A 115 -13.60 0.69 5.78
CA GLY A 115 -14.04 -0.63 5.36
C GLY A 115 -14.33 -0.78 3.86
N GLN A 116 -13.91 0.19 3.03
CA GLN A 116 -14.05 0.12 1.57
C GLN A 116 -12.89 -0.67 0.94
N PHE A 117 -13.19 -1.27 -0.22
CA PHE A 117 -12.18 -1.92 -1.05
C PHE A 117 -11.22 -0.89 -1.67
N HIS A 118 -9.97 -1.26 -1.90
CA HIS A 118 -8.89 -0.35 -2.31
C HIS A 118 -9.13 0.43 -3.61
N LEU A 119 -10.11 0.04 -4.41
CA LEU A 119 -10.50 0.76 -5.63
C LEU A 119 -11.67 1.73 -5.42
N ASN A 120 -12.29 1.72 -4.24
CA ASN A 120 -13.47 2.51 -3.93
C ASN A 120 -13.11 3.75 -3.11
N TYR A 121 -12.26 4.61 -3.68
CA TYR A 121 -11.93 5.89 -3.08
C TYR A 121 -12.99 6.94 -3.43
N ASP A 122 -13.50 7.62 -2.41
CA ASP A 122 -14.44 8.73 -2.54
C ASP A 122 -13.80 10.00 -1.96
N GLU A 123 -13.36 10.90 -2.85
CA GLU A 123 -12.74 12.16 -2.49
C GLU A 123 -13.68 13.08 -1.70
N SER A 124 -15.00 12.94 -1.89
CA SER A 124 -15.99 13.75 -1.14
C SER A 124 -15.99 13.44 0.36
N GLN A 125 -15.44 12.29 0.74
CA GLN A 125 -15.28 11.84 2.12
C GLN A 125 -13.94 12.25 2.73
N ASP A 126 -13.07 12.94 1.99
CA ASP A 126 -11.82 13.43 2.57
C ASP A 126 -12.11 14.38 3.73
N PHE A 127 -11.52 14.04 4.87
CA PHE A 127 -11.53 14.93 6.02
C PHE A 127 -10.48 16.02 5.82
N ALA A 128 -9.28 15.60 5.41
CA ALA A 128 -8.17 16.51 5.18
C ALA A 128 -6.99 15.84 4.49
N ARG A 129 -6.07 16.67 4.01
CA ARG A 129 -4.84 16.27 3.32
C ARG A 129 -3.64 16.99 3.91
N VAL A 130 -2.54 16.28 4.13
CA VAL A 130 -1.31 16.85 4.70
C VAL A 130 -0.07 16.36 3.93
N LYS A 131 0.93 17.23 3.78
CA LYS A 131 2.20 16.87 3.16
C LYS A 131 2.99 15.93 4.04
N MET A 132 3.59 14.91 3.44
CA MET A 132 4.51 14.00 4.10
C MET A 132 5.95 14.39 3.79
N ASN A 133 6.86 14.08 4.70
CA ASN A 133 8.29 14.13 4.45
C ASN A 133 8.73 12.85 3.76
N LEU A 134 9.75 12.94 2.91
CA LEU A 134 10.32 11.79 2.21
C LEU A 134 11.79 11.59 2.60
N LYS A 135 12.14 10.33 2.78
CA LYS A 135 13.53 9.90 2.99
C LYS A 135 13.81 8.68 2.12
N THR A 136 14.97 8.66 1.49
CA THR A 136 15.45 7.48 0.79
C THR A 136 16.11 6.52 1.78
N LEU A 137 15.68 5.27 1.78
CA LEU A 137 16.24 4.21 2.59
C LEU A 137 17.56 3.70 1.99
N SER A 138 18.51 3.32 2.84
CA SER A 138 19.79 2.74 2.42
C SER A 138 19.68 1.31 1.89
N ALA A 139 18.62 0.60 2.25
CA ALA A 139 18.28 -0.73 1.76
C ALA A 139 16.78 -0.81 1.47
N PRO A 140 16.36 -1.57 0.44
CA PRO A 140 14.95 -1.69 0.09
C PRO A 140 14.18 -2.49 1.15
N VAL A 141 12.96 -2.05 1.42
CA VAL A 141 11.97 -2.77 2.23
C VAL A 141 11.11 -3.61 1.29
N GLU A 142 11.24 -4.92 1.35
CA GLU A 142 10.58 -5.87 0.45
C GLU A 142 9.06 -5.86 0.61
N THR A 143 8.58 -5.91 1.87
CA THR A 143 7.15 -5.92 2.18
C THR A 143 6.75 -4.56 2.76
N PHE A 144 5.69 -3.96 2.20
CA PHE A 144 5.15 -2.70 2.69
C PHE A 144 4.93 -2.75 4.21
N LYS A 145 5.41 -1.75 4.90
CA LYS A 145 5.37 -1.66 6.35
C LYS A 145 4.89 -0.29 6.79
N ILE A 146 4.00 -0.26 7.76
CA ILE A 146 3.63 0.95 8.50
C ILE A 146 4.28 0.90 9.88
N GLU A 147 4.86 2.00 10.30
CA GLU A 147 5.44 2.16 11.64
C GLU A 147 4.78 3.33 12.36
N LEU A 148 4.45 3.09 13.63
CA LEU A 148 4.09 4.12 14.62
C LEU A 148 5.19 4.13 15.67
N ALA A 149 6.01 5.16 15.70
CA ALA A 149 7.14 5.26 16.61
C ALA A 149 6.92 6.39 17.62
N PRO A 150 6.61 6.11 18.89
CA PRO A 150 6.61 7.12 19.95
C PRO A 150 7.99 7.79 20.03
N THR A 151 8.03 9.10 20.23
CA THR A 151 9.29 9.86 20.38
C THR A 151 9.45 10.39 21.80
N SER A 152 8.76 11.46 22.16
CA SER A 152 8.81 12.04 23.49
C SER A 152 7.47 12.62 23.90
N GLY A 153 7.07 12.41 25.16
CA GLY A 153 5.80 12.90 25.68
C GLY A 153 4.61 12.39 24.90
N ASN A 154 3.84 13.29 24.31
CA ASN A 154 2.65 13.01 23.50
C ASN A 154 2.94 12.97 21.99
N SER A 155 4.20 12.87 21.57
CA SER A 155 4.62 12.92 20.17
C SER A 155 5.13 11.58 19.66
N GLY A 156 4.99 11.37 18.34
CA GLY A 156 5.49 10.21 17.63
C GLY A 156 5.60 10.49 16.12
N THR A 157 5.92 9.46 15.37
CA THR A 157 5.93 9.49 13.91
C THR A 157 5.11 8.36 13.32
N LEU A 158 4.42 8.65 12.22
CA LEU A 158 3.85 7.66 11.30
C LEU A 158 4.75 7.59 10.08
N SER A 159 5.28 6.39 9.79
CA SER A 159 6.13 6.11 8.62
C SER A 159 5.50 5.03 7.74
N LEU A 160 5.60 5.22 6.43
CA LEU A 160 5.20 4.30 5.38
C LEU A 160 6.46 3.88 4.62
N LEU A 161 6.88 2.61 4.80
CA LEU A 161 8.14 2.09 4.28
C LEU A 161 7.89 1.04 3.20
N TRP A 162 8.37 1.29 2.01
CA TRP A 162 8.34 0.30 0.93
C TRP A 162 9.39 0.63 -0.13
N GLU A 163 9.99 -0.39 -0.75
CA GLU A 163 11.10 -0.21 -1.67
C GLU A 163 12.20 0.63 -1.00
N ASN A 164 12.69 1.69 -1.61
CA ASN A 164 13.67 2.61 -1.03
C ASN A 164 13.03 3.89 -0.45
N THR A 165 11.73 3.87 -0.18
CA THR A 165 10.99 5.05 0.27
C THR A 165 10.53 4.90 1.72
N ASP A 166 10.78 5.93 2.51
CA ASP A 166 10.12 6.20 3.80
C ASP A 166 9.39 7.54 3.66
N ALA A 167 8.05 7.46 3.61
CA ALA A 167 7.19 8.62 3.63
C ALA A 167 6.62 8.77 5.05
N TRP A 168 6.89 9.89 5.73
CA TRP A 168 6.57 10.03 7.13
C TRP A 168 5.97 11.40 7.51
N VAL A 169 5.22 11.40 8.60
CA VAL A 169 4.67 12.62 9.24
C VAL A 169 4.84 12.55 10.75
N PRO A 170 5.05 13.69 11.43
CA PRO A 170 4.94 13.76 12.87
C PRO A 170 3.47 13.62 13.28
N ILE A 171 3.24 13.00 14.43
CA ILE A 171 1.94 12.89 15.10
C ILE A 171 2.10 13.42 16.52
N THR A 172 1.12 14.16 17.00
CA THR A 172 1.02 14.60 18.40
C THR A 172 -0.39 14.30 18.90
N VAL A 173 -0.49 13.63 20.05
CA VAL A 173 -1.77 13.44 20.75
C VAL A 173 -2.15 14.76 21.44
N LEU A 174 -3.40 15.19 21.28
CA LEU A 174 -3.97 16.41 21.85
C LEU A 174 -4.85 16.06 23.05
N HIS A 175 -4.64 16.73 24.18
CA HIS A 175 -5.44 16.63 25.41
C HIS A 175 -6.16 17.92 25.70
#